data_674f2f728ba02b60527985facf8f93bb
#
_entry.id   674f2f728ba02b60527985facf8f93bb
#
_cell.length_a   1.000
_cell.length_b   1.000
_cell.length_c   1.000
_cell.angle_alpha   90.00
_cell.angle_beta   90.00
_cell.angle_gamma   90.00
#
_symmetry.space_group_name_H-M   'P 1'
#
loop_
_entity.id
_entity.type
_entity.pdbx_description
1 polymer ?
#
loop_
_entity_poly.entity_id
_entity_poly.type
_entity_poly.pdbx_seq_one_letter_code
_entity_poly.pdbx_strand_id
1 'polypeptide(L)'
;MDKQNFLLARKKLGKTQKQLAELLGSSIKAIQGYEQGWRSVPPHVERQIFFLISRQRQKNRCSPFPCWEIKNCPKERREQCPAWEFQAGELCWFINGTICECKAQKNWKEKMNICRDCEVLIPFL
;
A
#
# COMPACT_ATOMS: atom_id res chain seq x y z
N MET A 1 -9.41 -2.62 -3.35
CA MET A 1 -9.02 -4.06 -3.39
C MET A 1 -10.29 -4.89 -3.43
N ASP A 2 -10.40 -5.77 -4.41
CA ASP A 2 -11.55 -6.67 -4.51
C ASP A 2 -11.32 -7.97 -3.71
N LYS A 3 -12.35 -8.83 -3.67
CA LYS A 3 -12.28 -10.08 -2.91
C LYS A 3 -11.16 -11.02 -3.37
N GLN A 4 -10.92 -11.10 -4.67
CA GLN A 4 -9.88 -11.97 -5.22
C GLN A 4 -8.49 -11.44 -4.89
N ASN A 5 -8.27 -10.14 -5.01
CA ASN A 5 -7.01 -9.51 -4.66
C ASN A 5 -6.71 -9.64 -3.17
N PHE A 6 -7.73 -9.51 -2.32
CA PHE A 6 -7.59 -9.73 -0.89
C PHE A 6 -7.16 -11.16 -0.57
N LEU A 7 -7.81 -12.14 -1.17
CA LEU A 7 -7.47 -13.55 -0.99
C LEU A 7 -6.05 -13.85 -1.45
N LEU A 8 -5.67 -13.34 -2.63
CA LEU A 8 -4.32 -13.52 -3.16
C LEU A 8 -3.27 -12.86 -2.25
N ALA A 9 -3.56 -11.69 -1.72
CA ALA A 9 -2.67 -10.99 -0.80
C ALA A 9 -2.44 -11.81 0.48
N ARG A 10 -3.52 -12.37 1.06
CA ARG A 10 -3.41 -13.25 2.22
C ARG A 10 -2.54 -14.46 1.93
N LYS A 11 -2.72 -15.08 0.78
CA LYS A 11 -1.92 -16.24 0.35
C LYS A 11 -0.46 -15.86 0.16
N LYS A 12 -0.17 -14.69 -0.42
CA LYS A 12 1.21 -14.18 -0.54
C LYS A 12 1.88 -14.01 0.82
N LEU A 13 1.13 -13.55 1.82
CA LEU A 13 1.63 -13.40 3.18
C LEU A 13 1.80 -14.73 3.90
N GLY A 14 1.18 -15.82 3.40
CA GLY A 14 1.24 -17.14 4.02
C GLY A 14 0.50 -17.21 5.34
N LYS A 15 -0.56 -16.43 5.50
CA LYS A 15 -1.33 -16.34 6.74
C LYS A 15 -2.72 -16.97 6.60
N THR A 16 -3.18 -17.59 7.70
CA THR A 16 -4.57 -18.06 7.80
C THR A 16 -5.47 -16.84 8.04
N GLN A 17 -6.79 -17.04 7.87
CA GLN A 17 -7.77 -15.98 8.19
C GLN A 17 -7.63 -15.49 9.63
N LYS A 18 -7.45 -16.42 10.58
CA LYS A 18 -7.26 -16.07 11.98
C LYS A 18 -6.00 -15.26 12.22
N GLN A 19 -4.88 -15.70 11.64
CA GLN A 19 -3.59 -15.01 11.77
C GLN A 19 -3.65 -13.60 11.18
N LEU A 20 -4.28 -13.47 10.01
CA LEU A 20 -4.42 -12.17 9.37
C LEU A 20 -5.34 -11.24 10.19
N ALA A 21 -6.43 -11.78 10.74
CA ALA A 21 -7.31 -11.00 11.62
C ALA A 21 -6.55 -10.46 12.83
N GLU A 22 -5.72 -11.28 13.45
CA GLU A 22 -4.89 -10.85 14.58
C GLU A 22 -3.90 -9.74 14.17
N LEU A 23 -3.25 -9.88 13.02
CA LEU A 23 -2.30 -8.88 12.52
C LEU A 23 -2.96 -7.55 12.18
N LEU A 24 -4.16 -7.60 11.63
CA LEU A 24 -4.89 -6.39 11.24
C LEU A 24 -5.71 -5.79 12.37
N GLY A 25 -5.78 -6.46 13.52
CA GLY A 25 -6.63 -6.01 14.62
C GLY A 25 -8.12 -6.09 14.29
N SER A 26 -8.52 -7.03 13.43
CA SER A 26 -9.90 -7.20 12.96
C SER A 26 -10.45 -8.55 13.43
N SER A 27 -11.77 -8.74 13.28
CA SER A 27 -12.40 -10.03 13.56
C SER A 27 -12.24 -11.00 12.38
N ILE A 28 -12.31 -12.31 12.68
CA ILE A 28 -12.32 -13.34 11.62
C ILE A 28 -13.50 -13.13 10.67
N LYS A 29 -14.65 -12.71 11.21
CA LYS A 29 -15.84 -12.41 10.40
C LYS A 29 -15.59 -11.31 9.38
N ALA A 30 -14.81 -10.28 9.76
CA ALA A 30 -14.43 -9.22 8.84
C ALA A 30 -13.58 -9.76 7.69
N ILE A 31 -12.57 -10.59 8.01
CA ILE A 31 -11.70 -11.20 7.01
C ILE A 31 -12.53 -12.09 6.05
N GLN A 32 -13.41 -12.91 6.60
CA GLN A 32 -14.30 -13.74 5.79
C GLN A 32 -15.21 -12.89 4.89
N GLY A 33 -15.74 -11.79 5.42
CA GLY A 33 -16.56 -10.86 4.65
C GLY A 33 -15.80 -10.25 3.48
N TYR A 34 -14.55 -9.88 3.67
CA TYR A 34 -13.71 -9.35 2.60
C TYR A 34 -13.43 -10.40 1.52
N GLU A 35 -13.15 -11.64 1.90
CA GLU A 35 -12.89 -12.74 0.97
C GLU A 35 -14.14 -13.20 0.22
N GLN A 36 -15.30 -13.14 0.85
CA GLN A 36 -16.57 -13.53 0.23
C GLN A 36 -17.22 -12.41 -0.59
N GLY A 37 -16.72 -11.19 -0.44
CA GLY A 37 -17.28 -10.03 -1.12
C GLY A 37 -18.49 -9.42 -0.41
N TRP A 38 -18.80 -9.85 0.82
CA TRP A 38 -19.90 -9.28 1.61
C TRP A 38 -19.56 -7.92 2.19
N ARG A 39 -18.28 -7.65 2.35
CA ARG A 39 -17.77 -6.36 2.86
C ARG A 39 -16.71 -5.82 1.92
N SER A 40 -16.72 -4.52 1.71
CA SER A 40 -15.65 -3.83 1.00
C SER A 40 -14.42 -3.75 1.88
N VAL A 41 -13.24 -3.94 1.30
CA VAL A 41 -11.97 -3.78 2.02
C VAL A 41 -11.74 -2.28 2.27
N PRO A 42 -11.68 -1.83 3.56
CA PRO A 42 -11.44 -0.42 3.84
C PRO A 42 -10.04 0.01 3.42
N PRO A 43 -9.82 1.31 3.13
CA PRO A 43 -8.50 1.81 2.77
C PRO A 43 -7.41 1.52 3.79
N HIS A 44 -7.71 1.59 5.08
CA HIS A 44 -6.71 1.32 6.12
C HIS A 44 -6.27 -0.15 6.14
N VAL A 45 -7.17 -1.07 5.83
CA VAL A 45 -6.84 -2.50 5.73
C VAL A 45 -5.98 -2.76 4.50
N GLU A 46 -6.33 -2.18 3.37
CA GLU A 46 -5.55 -2.29 2.14
C GLU A 46 -4.12 -1.77 2.34
N ARG A 47 -3.98 -0.61 2.98
CA ARG A 47 -2.68 -0.02 3.30
C ARG A 47 -1.83 -0.93 4.18
N GLN A 48 -2.43 -1.52 5.22
CA GLN A 48 -1.73 -2.44 6.11
C GLN A 48 -1.26 -3.69 5.38
N ILE A 49 -2.10 -4.25 4.51
CA ILE A 49 -1.75 -5.44 3.73
C ILE A 49 -0.56 -5.16 2.81
N PHE A 50 -0.58 -4.07 2.08
CA PHE A 50 0.54 -3.70 1.22
C PHE A 50 1.81 -3.43 2.03
N PHE A 51 1.68 -2.82 3.20
CA PHE A 51 2.82 -2.62 4.08
C PHE A 51 3.46 -3.94 4.51
N LEU A 52 2.63 -4.91 4.92
CA LEU A 52 3.13 -6.23 5.31
C LEU A 52 3.82 -6.94 4.15
N ILE A 53 3.24 -6.87 2.95
CA ILE A 53 3.85 -7.44 1.75
C ILE A 53 5.20 -6.78 1.45
N SER A 54 5.27 -5.46 1.57
CA SER A 54 6.50 -4.72 1.33
C SER A 54 7.61 -5.13 2.30
N ARG A 55 7.26 -5.35 3.56
CA ARG A 55 8.22 -5.80 4.58
C ARG A 55 8.69 -7.23 4.33
N GLN A 56 7.78 -8.11 3.92
CA GLN A 56 8.12 -9.48 3.59
C GLN A 56 9.08 -9.57 2.41
N ARG A 57 8.93 -8.66 1.44
CA ARG A 57 9.76 -8.61 0.23
C ARG A 57 10.98 -7.70 0.34
N GLN A 58 11.26 -7.18 1.52
CA GLN A 58 12.36 -6.24 1.71
C GLN A 58 13.71 -6.76 1.22
N LYS A 59 13.93 -8.07 1.24
CA LYS A 59 15.16 -8.69 0.75
C LYS A 59 15.27 -8.71 -0.77
N ASN A 60 14.15 -8.58 -1.47
CA ASN A 60 14.06 -8.66 -2.93
C ASN A 60 13.51 -7.34 -3.48
N ARG A 61 14.18 -6.24 -3.20
CA ARG A 61 13.76 -4.93 -3.68
C ARG A 61 13.76 -4.90 -5.20
N CYS A 62 12.60 -4.62 -5.77
CA CYS A 62 12.46 -4.51 -7.21
C CYS A 62 12.84 -3.13 -7.74
N SER A 63 12.81 -2.09 -6.90
CA SER A 63 13.25 -0.75 -7.24
C SER A 63 14.25 -0.24 -6.21
N PRO A 64 15.52 0.00 -6.59
CA PRO A 64 16.52 0.56 -5.68
C PRO A 64 16.37 2.07 -5.48
N PHE A 65 15.50 2.72 -6.24
CA PHE A 65 15.38 4.17 -6.25
C PHE A 65 14.17 4.65 -5.45
N PRO A 66 14.32 5.74 -4.66
CA PRO A 66 13.19 6.34 -3.97
C PRO A 66 12.24 7.04 -4.95
N CYS A 67 10.99 7.29 -4.50
CA CYS A 67 9.96 7.84 -5.37
C CYS A 67 10.32 9.20 -5.96
N TRP A 68 11.05 10.04 -5.23
CA TRP A 68 11.45 11.36 -5.74
C TRP A 68 12.43 11.28 -6.92
N GLU A 69 13.20 10.21 -7.04
CA GLU A 69 14.05 9.98 -8.20
C GLU A 69 13.25 9.42 -9.38
N ILE A 70 12.38 8.44 -9.12
CA ILE A 70 11.52 7.84 -10.14
C ILE A 70 10.57 8.89 -10.73
N LYS A 71 10.01 9.75 -9.90
CA LYS A 71 9.07 10.79 -10.31
C LYS A 71 9.76 12.10 -10.73
N ASN A 72 11.08 12.17 -10.63
CA ASN A 72 11.85 13.37 -10.93
C ASN A 72 11.33 14.62 -10.21
N CYS A 73 11.05 14.49 -8.92
CA CYS A 73 10.55 15.60 -8.13
C CYS A 73 11.62 16.67 -7.93
N PRO A 74 11.35 17.95 -8.25
CA PRO A 74 12.28 19.04 -7.98
C PRO A 74 12.45 19.25 -6.48
N LYS A 75 13.55 19.93 -6.10
CA LYS A 75 13.92 20.13 -4.69
C LYS A 75 12.80 20.78 -3.88
N GLU A 76 12.12 21.78 -4.44
CA GLU A 76 11.02 22.47 -3.76
C GLU A 76 9.86 21.53 -3.41
N ARG A 77 9.57 20.57 -4.29
CA ARG A 77 8.54 19.57 -4.01
C ARG A 77 9.00 18.57 -2.97
N ARG A 78 10.27 18.14 -3.02
CA ARG A 78 10.82 17.19 -2.04
C ARG A 78 10.68 17.72 -0.62
N GLU A 79 11.04 18.99 -0.40
CA GLU A 79 11.01 19.63 0.91
C GLU A 79 9.61 19.64 1.54
N GLN A 80 8.55 19.58 0.73
CA GLN A 80 7.16 19.59 1.18
C GLN A 80 6.52 18.19 1.18
N CYS A 81 7.24 17.18 0.71
CA CYS A 81 6.67 15.84 0.56
C CYS A 81 6.93 14.98 1.80
N PRO A 82 5.90 14.34 2.37
CA PRO A 82 6.08 13.44 3.51
C PRO A 82 7.05 12.29 3.24
N ALA A 83 7.07 11.75 2.01
CA ALA A 83 8.00 10.69 1.66
C ALA A 83 9.46 11.14 1.83
N TRP A 84 9.78 12.38 1.45
CA TRP A 84 11.09 12.96 1.68
C TRP A 84 11.32 13.26 3.16
N GLU A 85 10.34 13.86 3.84
CA GLU A 85 10.41 14.18 5.27
C GLU A 85 10.76 12.98 6.11
N PHE A 86 10.08 11.85 5.84
CA PHE A 86 10.27 10.61 6.59
C PHE A 86 11.28 9.66 5.92
N GLN A 87 11.95 10.09 4.85
CA GLN A 87 12.92 9.28 4.09
C GLN A 87 12.37 7.91 3.72
N ALA A 88 11.14 7.89 3.24
CA ALA A 88 10.39 6.67 2.92
C ALA A 88 9.94 6.65 1.45
N GLY A 89 10.89 6.94 0.53
CA GLY A 89 10.59 7.03 -0.89
C GLY A 89 10.05 5.75 -1.53
N GLU A 90 10.36 4.60 -0.98
CA GLU A 90 9.83 3.30 -1.42
C GLU A 90 8.46 2.98 -0.83
N LEU A 91 8.04 3.74 0.17
CA LEU A 91 6.76 3.58 0.88
C LEU A 91 5.86 4.80 0.72
N CYS A 92 6.04 5.60 -0.33
CA CYS A 92 5.25 6.82 -0.52
C CYS A 92 3.74 6.55 -0.59
N TRP A 93 3.36 5.42 -1.16
CA TRP A 93 1.98 4.98 -1.24
C TRP A 93 1.36 4.77 0.15
N PHE A 94 2.18 4.49 1.15
CA PHE A 94 1.73 4.30 2.54
C PHE A 94 1.88 5.60 3.34
N ILE A 95 3.07 6.20 3.34
CA ILE A 95 3.41 7.39 4.14
C ILE A 95 2.57 8.60 3.73
N ASN A 96 2.42 8.81 2.42
CA ASN A 96 1.74 10.00 1.90
C ASN A 96 0.21 9.96 2.01
N GLY A 97 -0.37 8.82 2.40
CA GLY A 97 -1.83 8.73 2.44
C GLY A 97 -2.45 8.98 1.06
N THR A 98 -3.20 10.06 0.91
CA THR A 98 -3.82 10.43 -0.37
C THR A 98 -2.95 11.34 -1.24
N ILE A 99 -1.78 11.76 -0.75
CA ILE A 99 -0.92 12.69 -1.47
C ILE A 99 -0.06 11.95 -2.50
N CYS A 100 0.00 12.49 -3.71
CA CYS A 100 0.94 12.08 -4.75
C CYS A 100 1.42 13.32 -5.51
N GLU A 101 2.71 13.41 -5.76
CA GLU A 101 3.33 14.57 -6.42
C GLU A 101 2.99 15.91 -5.74
N CYS A 102 2.98 15.91 -4.40
CA CYS A 102 2.66 17.05 -3.53
C CYS A 102 1.21 17.54 -3.66
N LYS A 103 0.32 16.72 -4.24
CA LYS A 103 -1.12 17.03 -4.34
C LYS A 103 -1.92 15.94 -3.66
N ALA A 104 -2.84 16.36 -2.78
CA ALA A 104 -3.81 15.44 -2.20
C ALA A 104 -4.82 15.03 -3.26
N GLN A 105 -4.97 13.74 -3.47
CA GLN A 105 -6.02 13.21 -4.31
C GLN A 105 -7.35 13.26 -3.57
N LYS A 106 -8.46 13.18 -4.29
CA LYS A 106 -9.80 13.31 -3.72
C LYS A 106 -10.06 12.28 -2.62
N ASN A 107 -9.58 11.07 -2.80
CA ASN A 107 -9.72 9.99 -1.83
C ASN A 107 -8.64 8.94 -2.05
N TRP A 108 -8.59 7.97 -1.14
CA TRP A 108 -7.64 6.87 -1.21
C TRP A 108 -7.78 6.05 -2.50
N LYS A 109 -9.01 5.82 -2.94
CA LYS A 109 -9.27 5.02 -4.15
C LYS A 109 -8.65 5.67 -5.41
N GLU A 110 -8.80 6.98 -5.57
CA GLU A 110 -8.20 7.71 -6.68
C GLU A 110 -6.68 7.67 -6.61
N LYS A 111 -6.12 7.85 -5.43
CA LYS A 111 -4.67 7.75 -5.25
C LYS A 111 -4.18 6.35 -5.63
N MET A 112 -4.86 5.29 -5.22
CA MET A 112 -4.45 3.93 -5.54
C MET A 112 -4.51 3.64 -7.04
N ASN A 113 -5.42 4.26 -7.78
CA ASN A 113 -5.43 4.15 -9.23
C ASN A 113 -4.13 4.68 -9.84
N ILE A 114 -3.57 5.74 -9.27
CA ILE A 114 -2.26 6.27 -9.68
C ILE A 114 -1.14 5.34 -9.24
N CYS A 115 -1.16 4.89 -7.98
CA CYS A 115 -0.11 4.05 -7.40
C CYS A 115 0.00 2.69 -8.09
N ARG A 116 -1.10 2.12 -8.56
CA ARG A 116 -1.09 0.82 -9.24
C ARG A 116 -0.29 0.83 -10.53
N ASP A 117 -0.20 1.99 -11.18
CA ASP A 117 0.60 2.18 -12.40
C ASP A 117 1.97 2.78 -12.09
N CYS A 118 2.30 3.00 -10.82
CA CYS A 118 3.54 3.64 -10.40
C CYS A 118 4.63 2.59 -10.14
N GLU A 119 5.84 2.86 -10.65
CA GLU A 119 6.99 1.97 -10.49
C GLU A 119 7.40 1.75 -9.02
N VAL A 120 6.99 2.64 -8.12
CA VAL A 120 7.28 2.47 -6.69
C VAL A 120 6.44 1.36 -6.09
N LEU A 121 5.16 1.24 -6.46
CA LEU A 121 4.24 0.23 -5.90
C LEU A 121 4.19 -1.07 -6.70
N ILE A 122 4.29 -1.00 -8.03
CA ILE A 122 4.19 -2.18 -8.91
C ILE A 122 4.98 -3.39 -8.38
N PRO A 123 6.22 -3.24 -7.88
CA PRO A 123 6.97 -4.38 -7.38
C PRO A 123 6.32 -5.14 -6.23
N PHE A 124 5.38 -4.53 -5.52
CA PHE A 124 4.70 -5.15 -4.37
C PHE A 124 3.35 -5.76 -4.74
N LEU A 125 2.90 -5.55 -5.95
CA LEU A 125 1.67 -6.15 -6.45
C LEU A 125 1.95 -7.51 -7.08
#